data_5fd31e5decaa22a4638a6c4c1d7e2a06
#
_entry.id   5fd31e5decaa22a4638a6c4c1d7e2a06
#
_cell.length_a   1.000
_cell.length_b   1.000
_cell.length_c   1.000
_cell.angle_alpha   90.00
_cell.angle_beta   90.00
_cell.angle_gamma   90.00
#
_symmetry.space_group_name_H-M   'P 1'
#
loop_
_entity.id
_entity.type
_entity.pdbx_description
1 polymer ?
#
loop_
_entity_poly.entity_id
_entity_poly.type
_entity_poly.pdbx_seq_one_letter_code
_entity_poly.pdbx_strand_id
1 'polypeptide(L)'
;MLSKTCTYGLQAAIYIAAQPKGQLVSIQTIAENLNISFHFLTKVLQQLTAAGIMTSQRGVNGGVMLAKPAEEITFFDVVSTIDGSDLFTHCMLGLPGCGTAEPCPVHDQWNKLRNQIGLVFTKTTLGALADNANRLNLRLAHPELISVLHI
;
A
#
# COMPACT_ATOMS: atom_id res chain seq x y z
N MET A 1 -1.11 6.84 -12.24
CA MET A 1 -0.55 6.73 -10.85
C MET A 1 -1.42 5.77 -10.05
N LEU A 2 -1.11 5.55 -8.79
CA LEU A 2 -1.88 4.64 -7.93
C LEU A 2 -3.33 5.09 -7.76
N SER A 3 -4.26 4.14 -7.69
CA SER A 3 -5.65 4.43 -7.36
C SER A 3 -5.78 4.93 -5.92
N LYS A 4 -6.87 5.60 -5.61
CA LYS A 4 -7.20 6.02 -4.25
C LYS A 4 -7.32 4.80 -3.31
N THR A 5 -7.88 3.70 -3.81
CA THR A 5 -7.97 2.43 -3.10
C THR A 5 -6.59 1.90 -2.72
N CYS A 6 -5.65 1.91 -3.67
CA CYS A 6 -4.28 1.47 -3.45
C CYS A 6 -3.55 2.36 -2.44
N THR A 7 -3.71 3.68 -2.57
CA THR A 7 -3.13 4.64 -1.61
C THR A 7 -3.60 4.36 -0.18
N TYR A 8 -4.88 4.13 0.03
CA TYR A 8 -5.42 3.80 1.35
C TYR A 8 -4.95 2.42 1.85
N GLY A 9 -4.84 1.44 0.94
CA GLY A 9 -4.29 0.13 1.28
C GLY A 9 -2.84 0.21 1.75
N LEU A 10 -2.03 1.02 1.10
CA LEU A 10 -0.64 1.27 1.49
C LEU A 10 -0.54 1.98 2.85
N GLN A 11 -1.32 3.02 3.07
CA GLN A 11 -1.36 3.72 4.35
C GLN A 11 -1.73 2.76 5.49
N ALA A 12 -2.76 1.94 5.30
CA ALA A 12 -3.18 0.94 6.27
C ALA A 12 -2.11 -0.12 6.51
N ALA A 13 -1.48 -0.63 5.46
CA ALA A 13 -0.42 -1.63 5.57
C ALA A 13 0.79 -1.11 6.36
N ILE A 14 1.22 0.12 6.09
CA ILE A 14 2.32 0.78 6.83
C ILE A 14 1.90 1.01 8.29
N TYR A 15 0.68 1.46 8.53
CA TYR A 15 0.15 1.67 9.88
C TYR A 15 0.19 0.38 10.70
N ILE A 16 -0.28 -0.73 10.12
CA ILE A 16 -0.28 -2.05 10.77
C ILE A 16 1.16 -2.54 10.98
N ALA A 17 2.05 -2.35 10.01
CA ALA A 17 3.46 -2.71 10.13
C ALA A 17 4.18 -1.95 11.25
N ALA A 18 3.75 -0.73 11.56
CA ALA A 18 4.28 0.10 12.64
C ALA A 18 3.81 -0.32 14.04
N GLN A 19 2.82 -1.20 14.14
CA GLN A 19 2.34 -1.73 15.41
C GLN A 19 3.23 -2.87 15.92
N PRO A 20 3.18 -3.21 17.22
CA PRO A 20 3.93 -4.35 17.75
C PRO A 20 3.62 -5.64 16.99
N LYS A 21 4.65 -6.46 16.76
CA LYS A 21 4.54 -7.74 16.05
C LYS A 21 3.46 -8.63 16.65
N GLY A 22 2.60 -9.20 15.78
CA GLY A 22 1.55 -10.12 16.19
C GLY A 22 0.33 -9.48 16.86
N GLN A 23 0.31 -8.16 16.98
CA GLN A 23 -0.83 -7.45 17.54
C GLN A 23 -1.93 -7.29 16.48
N LEU A 24 -3.13 -7.74 16.81
CA LEU A 24 -4.33 -7.46 16.03
C LEU A 24 -4.72 -5.99 16.23
N VAL A 25 -4.98 -5.30 15.13
CA VAL A 25 -5.47 -3.91 15.14
C VAL A 25 -6.88 -3.88 14.61
N SER A 26 -7.81 -3.27 15.34
CA SER A 26 -9.19 -3.16 14.88
C SER A 26 -9.28 -2.28 13.63
N ILE A 27 -10.12 -2.66 12.68
CA ILE A 27 -10.34 -1.86 11.46
C ILE A 27 -10.87 -0.47 11.81
N GLN A 28 -11.71 -0.38 12.87
CA GLN A 28 -12.23 0.90 13.37
C GLN A 28 -11.07 1.83 13.78
N THR A 29 -10.12 1.33 14.55
CA THR A 29 -8.94 2.09 15.00
C THR A 29 -8.13 2.59 13.81
N ILE A 30 -7.88 1.74 12.82
CA ILE A 30 -7.13 2.12 11.61
C ILE A 30 -7.90 3.20 10.83
N ALA A 31 -9.21 3.00 10.63
CA ALA A 31 -10.06 3.94 9.92
C ALA A 31 -10.07 5.33 10.55
N GLU A 32 -10.17 5.39 11.87
CA GLU A 32 -10.15 6.64 12.65
C GLU A 32 -8.79 7.33 12.55
N ASN A 33 -7.70 6.60 12.78
CA ASN A 33 -6.35 7.19 12.75
C ASN A 33 -5.92 7.67 11.35
N LEU A 34 -6.39 7.01 10.29
CA LEU A 34 -6.07 7.38 8.92
C LEU A 34 -7.14 8.26 8.26
N ASN A 35 -8.24 8.53 8.96
CA ASN A 35 -9.40 9.25 8.43
C ASN A 35 -9.92 8.64 7.12
N ILE A 36 -10.11 7.34 7.12
CA ILE A 36 -10.65 6.56 6.00
C ILE A 36 -11.99 5.98 6.41
N SER A 37 -12.98 5.95 5.51
CA SER A 37 -14.26 5.29 5.76
C SER A 37 -14.07 3.83 6.18
N PHE A 38 -14.69 3.42 7.27
CA PHE A 38 -14.65 2.05 7.79
C PHE A 38 -15.06 1.01 6.74
N HIS A 39 -16.17 1.24 6.05
CA HIS A 39 -16.66 0.31 5.04
C HIS A 39 -15.72 0.19 3.83
N PHE A 40 -15.16 1.31 3.42
CA PHE A 40 -14.20 1.33 2.32
C PHE A 40 -12.90 0.62 2.71
N LEU A 41 -12.36 0.93 3.89
CA LEU A 41 -11.14 0.30 4.39
C LEU A 41 -11.32 -1.21 4.57
N THR A 42 -12.47 -1.65 5.08
CA THR A 42 -12.78 -3.08 5.23
C THR A 42 -12.64 -3.83 3.89
N LYS A 43 -13.17 -3.27 2.80
CA LYS A 43 -13.04 -3.88 1.47
C LYS A 43 -11.59 -3.98 0.99
N VAL A 44 -10.81 -2.93 1.23
CA VAL A 44 -9.38 -2.91 0.88
C VAL A 44 -8.61 -3.96 1.68
N LEU A 45 -8.83 -4.03 2.98
CA LEU A 45 -8.17 -5.01 3.85
C LEU A 45 -8.59 -6.45 3.53
N GLN A 46 -9.82 -6.67 3.07
CA GLN A 46 -10.26 -7.98 2.58
C GLN A 46 -9.48 -8.43 1.34
N GLN A 47 -9.17 -7.53 0.41
CA GLN A 47 -8.33 -7.85 -0.75
C GLN A 47 -6.92 -8.27 -0.32
N LEU A 48 -6.32 -7.53 0.60
CA LEU A 48 -4.99 -7.83 1.13
C LEU A 48 -4.97 -9.15 1.94
N THR A 49 -6.04 -9.45 2.66
CA THR A 49 -6.20 -10.71 3.38
C THR A 49 -6.36 -11.89 2.42
N ALA A 50 -7.16 -11.75 1.37
CA ALA A 50 -7.33 -12.78 0.35
C ALA A 50 -6.02 -13.10 -0.39
N ALA A 51 -5.15 -12.12 -0.56
CA ALA A 51 -3.84 -12.28 -1.18
C ALA A 51 -2.74 -12.82 -0.22
N GLY A 52 -3.07 -13.07 1.06
CA GLY A 52 -2.12 -13.57 2.04
C GLY A 52 -1.11 -12.54 2.56
N ILE A 53 -1.36 -11.26 2.34
CA ILE A 53 -0.54 -10.16 2.88
C ILE A 53 -0.94 -9.88 4.32
N MET A 54 -2.23 -9.98 4.62
CA MET A 54 -2.78 -9.79 5.94
C MET A 54 -3.56 -11.02 6.40
N THR A 55 -3.76 -11.11 7.70
CA THR A 55 -4.68 -12.07 8.32
C THR A 55 -5.66 -11.32 9.21
N SER A 56 -6.87 -11.84 9.35
CA SER A 56 -7.94 -11.21 10.12
C SER A 56 -8.57 -12.18 11.09
N GLN A 57 -8.97 -11.67 12.26
CA GLN A 57 -9.78 -12.41 13.24
C GLN A 57 -11.07 -11.64 13.50
N ARG A 58 -12.17 -12.38 13.55
CA ARG A 58 -13.49 -11.84 13.94
C ARG A 58 -13.65 -11.81 15.46
N GLY A 59 -14.58 -10.98 15.93
CA GLY A 59 -14.96 -10.92 17.34
C GLY A 59 -14.56 -9.63 18.03
N VAL A 60 -14.87 -9.56 19.33
CA VAL A 60 -14.67 -8.34 20.15
C VAL A 60 -13.20 -7.93 20.23
N ASN A 61 -12.29 -8.89 20.29
CA ASN A 61 -10.84 -8.66 20.28
C ASN A 61 -10.22 -8.95 18.91
N GLY A 62 -11.05 -8.92 17.86
CA GLY A 62 -10.62 -9.15 16.50
C GLY A 62 -9.93 -7.94 15.87
N GLY A 63 -9.48 -8.13 14.66
CA GLY A 63 -8.82 -7.12 13.86
C GLY A 63 -8.01 -7.73 12.75
N VAL A 64 -7.03 -6.98 12.27
CA VAL A 64 -6.12 -7.38 11.23
C VAL A 64 -4.67 -7.25 11.69
N MET A 65 -3.81 -8.08 11.13
CA MET A 65 -2.36 -7.99 11.30
C MET A 65 -1.69 -8.47 10.02
N LEU A 66 -0.39 -8.24 9.87
CA LEU A 66 0.37 -8.79 8.75
C LEU A 66 0.44 -10.32 8.86
N ALA A 67 0.28 -11.02 7.74
CA ALA A 67 0.39 -12.48 7.67
C ALA A 67 1.84 -12.96 7.63
N LYS A 68 2.78 -12.07 7.32
CA LYS A 68 4.23 -12.31 7.23
C LYS A 68 4.98 -11.19 7.96
N PRO A 69 6.28 -11.39 8.26
CA PRO A 69 7.10 -10.29 8.74
C PRO A 69 7.07 -9.09 7.79
N ALA A 70 6.98 -7.89 8.34
CA ALA A 70 6.88 -6.65 7.54
C ALA A 70 8.08 -6.46 6.59
N GLU A 71 9.23 -7.02 6.94
CA GLU A 71 10.46 -7.01 6.15
C GLU A 71 10.38 -7.89 4.89
N GLU A 72 9.42 -8.81 4.84
CA GLU A 72 9.19 -9.72 3.72
C GLU A 72 8.05 -9.27 2.78
N ILE A 73 7.35 -8.21 3.14
CA ILE A 73 6.25 -7.66 2.34
C ILE A 73 6.75 -6.38 1.67
N THR A 74 6.80 -6.39 0.34
CA THR A 74 7.25 -5.23 -0.43
C THR A 74 6.10 -4.28 -0.75
N PHE A 75 6.47 -3.04 -1.06
CA PHE A 75 5.55 -2.05 -1.60
C PHE A 75 4.86 -2.55 -2.88
N PHE A 76 5.61 -3.28 -3.70
CA PHE A 76 5.10 -3.92 -4.91
C PHE A 76 3.99 -4.95 -4.62
N ASP A 77 4.15 -5.77 -3.56
CA ASP A 77 3.15 -6.78 -3.20
C ASP A 77 1.78 -6.15 -2.91
N VAL A 78 1.76 -5.05 -2.18
CA VAL A 78 0.52 -4.33 -1.85
C VAL A 78 -0.08 -3.70 -3.09
N VAL A 79 0.73 -3.00 -3.89
CA VAL A 79 0.25 -2.30 -5.10
C VAL A 79 -0.26 -3.27 -6.15
N SER A 80 0.48 -4.34 -6.42
CA SER A 80 0.06 -5.34 -7.42
C SER A 80 -1.20 -6.09 -7.01
N THR A 81 -1.43 -6.25 -5.72
CA THR A 81 -2.67 -6.86 -5.21
C THR A 81 -3.90 -5.98 -5.45
N ILE A 82 -3.77 -4.67 -5.29
CA ILE A 82 -4.93 -3.74 -5.35
C ILE A 82 -5.12 -3.20 -6.76
N ASP A 83 -4.07 -2.70 -7.38
CA ASP A 83 -4.11 -2.02 -8.69
C ASP A 83 -3.62 -2.90 -9.85
N GLY A 84 -3.06 -4.07 -9.55
CA GLY A 84 -2.40 -4.88 -10.57
C GLY A 84 -0.99 -4.39 -10.92
N SER A 85 -0.41 -4.96 -11.96
CA SER A 85 0.96 -4.70 -12.39
C SER A 85 1.10 -3.68 -13.51
N ASP A 86 0.01 -3.07 -13.95
CA ASP A 86 -0.05 -2.22 -15.13
C ASP A 86 0.91 -1.02 -15.06
N LEU A 87 1.06 -0.43 -13.88
CA LEU A 87 2.04 0.65 -13.64
C LEU A 87 3.46 0.24 -14.02
N PHE A 88 3.79 -1.04 -13.91
CA PHE A 88 5.15 -1.57 -14.10
C PHE A 88 5.36 -2.19 -15.50
N THR A 89 4.29 -2.43 -16.25
CA THR A 89 4.34 -3.20 -17.50
C THR A 89 3.77 -2.47 -18.70
N HIS A 90 2.80 -1.57 -18.52
CA HIS A 90 2.07 -0.97 -19.64
C HIS A 90 2.76 0.23 -20.25
N CYS A 91 2.45 0.45 -21.52
CA CYS A 91 2.86 1.63 -22.26
C CYS A 91 2.18 2.89 -21.71
N MET A 92 2.90 4.00 -21.61
CA MET A 92 2.35 5.28 -21.18
C MET A 92 1.20 5.78 -22.10
N LEU A 93 1.30 5.47 -23.39
CA LEU A 93 0.30 5.82 -24.39
C LEU A 93 -0.82 4.77 -24.55
N GLY A 94 -0.81 3.71 -23.72
CA GLY A 94 -1.83 2.66 -23.77
C GLY A 94 -1.74 1.77 -25.00
N LEU A 95 -0.63 1.80 -25.75
CA LEU A 95 -0.44 0.96 -26.92
C LEU A 95 -0.15 -0.48 -26.51
N PRO A 96 -0.65 -1.49 -27.22
CA PRO A 96 -0.38 -2.89 -26.91
C PRO A 96 1.09 -3.22 -27.17
N GLY A 97 1.62 -4.18 -26.38
CA GLY A 97 2.97 -4.71 -26.60
C GLY A 97 4.09 -3.69 -26.35
N CYS A 98 4.08 -2.99 -25.23
CA CYS A 98 5.15 -2.06 -24.87
C CYS A 98 6.50 -2.78 -24.79
N GLY A 99 7.23 -2.80 -25.90
CA GLY A 99 8.51 -3.49 -26.05
C GLY A 99 9.40 -2.84 -27.10
N THR A 100 10.57 -3.47 -27.31
CA THR A 100 11.59 -2.97 -28.23
C THR A 100 11.30 -3.24 -29.71
N ALA A 101 10.36 -4.14 -30.03
CA ALA A 101 10.06 -4.49 -31.42
C ALA A 101 9.34 -3.37 -32.16
N GLU A 102 8.38 -2.72 -31.50
CA GLU A 102 7.62 -1.59 -32.04
C GLU A 102 7.50 -0.48 -30.97
N PRO A 103 8.59 0.26 -30.71
CA PRO A 103 8.61 1.26 -29.66
C PRO A 103 7.75 2.48 -30.02
N CYS A 104 7.00 3.00 -29.04
CA CYS A 104 6.30 4.27 -29.17
C CYS A 104 7.27 5.46 -29.02
N PRO A 105 6.89 6.69 -29.41
CA PRO A 105 7.79 7.85 -29.37
C PRO A 105 8.36 8.19 -27.98
N VAL A 106 7.73 7.73 -26.89
CA VAL A 106 8.17 7.99 -25.51
C VAL A 106 8.74 6.73 -24.83
N HIS A 107 8.93 5.63 -25.61
CA HIS A 107 9.29 4.32 -25.08
C HIS A 107 10.55 4.35 -24.19
N ASP A 108 11.63 4.93 -24.69
CA ASP A 108 12.93 4.89 -23.99
C ASP A 108 12.88 5.65 -22.66
N GLN A 109 12.27 6.84 -22.66
CA GLN A 109 12.12 7.65 -21.46
C GLN A 109 11.19 6.96 -20.44
N TRP A 110 10.07 6.46 -20.94
CA TRP A 110 9.09 5.78 -20.09
C TRP A 110 9.66 4.48 -19.51
N ASN A 111 10.34 3.68 -20.33
CA ASN A 111 10.94 2.43 -19.87
C ASN A 111 11.98 2.64 -18.75
N LYS A 112 12.82 3.67 -18.86
CA LYS A 112 13.77 4.03 -17.80
C LYS A 112 13.05 4.40 -16.49
N LEU A 113 12.06 5.28 -16.56
CA LEU A 113 11.29 5.69 -15.39
C LEU A 113 10.52 4.52 -14.77
N ARG A 114 9.85 3.72 -15.59
CA ARG A 114 9.11 2.55 -15.16
C ARG A 114 10.00 1.54 -14.43
N ASN A 115 11.20 1.30 -14.94
CA ASN A 115 12.17 0.41 -14.29
C ASN A 115 12.65 0.98 -12.95
N GLN A 116 12.87 2.30 -12.84
CA GLN A 116 13.22 2.95 -11.58
C GLN A 116 12.09 2.85 -10.56
N ILE A 117 10.85 3.11 -10.99
CA ILE A 117 9.67 2.92 -10.14
C ILE A 117 9.59 1.46 -9.67
N GLY A 118 9.73 0.51 -10.58
CA GLY A 118 9.73 -0.93 -10.26
C GLY A 118 10.78 -1.29 -9.21
N LEU A 119 12.00 -0.76 -9.32
CA LEU A 119 13.06 -0.97 -8.33
C LEU A 119 12.71 -0.41 -6.96
N VAL A 120 12.15 0.80 -6.90
CA VAL A 120 11.71 1.39 -5.62
C VAL A 120 10.66 0.50 -4.97
N PHE A 121 9.67 0.07 -5.73
CA PHE A 121 8.54 -0.70 -5.20
C PHE A 121 8.93 -2.12 -4.77
N THR A 122 9.82 -2.78 -5.51
CA THR A 122 10.26 -4.15 -5.19
C THR A 122 11.31 -4.21 -4.08
N LYS A 123 12.09 -3.14 -3.87
CA LYS A 123 13.12 -3.08 -2.84
C LYS A 123 12.65 -2.45 -1.53
N THR A 124 11.57 -1.69 -1.55
CA THR A 124 11.02 -1.06 -0.35
C THR A 124 10.06 -2.01 0.34
N THR A 125 10.35 -2.36 1.59
CA THR A 125 9.50 -3.23 2.42
C THR A 125 8.60 -2.41 3.34
N LEU A 126 7.50 -3.01 3.79
CA LEU A 126 6.64 -2.39 4.80
C LEU A 126 7.41 -2.16 6.10
N GLY A 127 8.33 -3.06 6.46
CA GLY A 127 9.18 -2.91 7.64
C GLY A 127 10.05 -1.65 7.57
N ALA A 128 10.73 -1.41 6.46
CA ALA A 128 11.55 -0.22 6.25
C ALA A 128 10.71 1.07 6.30
N LEU A 129 9.50 1.06 5.72
CA LEU A 129 8.60 2.21 5.75
C LEU A 129 8.06 2.49 7.15
N ALA A 130 7.70 1.45 7.89
CA ALA A 130 7.23 1.56 9.27
C ALA A 130 8.32 2.08 10.20
N ASP A 131 9.54 1.58 10.07
CA ASP A 131 10.70 2.05 10.84
C ASP A 131 10.99 3.52 10.56
N ASN A 132 10.95 3.94 9.31
CA ASN A 132 11.14 5.34 8.94
C ASN A 132 10.02 6.23 9.49
N ALA A 133 8.76 5.78 9.39
CA ALA A 133 7.62 6.51 9.93
C ALA A 133 7.74 6.74 11.44
N ASN A 134 8.11 5.70 12.19
CA ASN A 134 8.26 5.76 13.63
C ASN A 134 9.49 6.59 14.06
N ARG A 135 10.65 6.29 13.47
CA ARG A 135 11.93 6.93 13.85
C ARG A 135 11.98 8.40 13.50
N LEU A 136 11.41 8.79 12.38
CA LEU A 136 11.44 10.16 11.86
C LEU A 136 10.14 10.92 12.13
N ASN A 137 9.18 10.30 12.82
CA ASN A 137 7.84 10.84 13.05
C ASN A 137 7.18 11.35 11.76
N LEU A 138 7.26 10.53 10.71
CA LEU A 138 6.71 10.87 9.40
C LEU A 138 5.21 10.61 9.36
N ARG A 139 4.48 11.47 8.65
CA ARG A 139 3.03 11.37 8.55
C ARG A 139 2.59 10.21 7.64
N LEU A 140 1.51 9.53 8.03
CA LEU A 140 0.79 8.57 7.21
C LEU A 140 -0.58 9.10 6.74
N ALA A 141 -1.11 10.12 7.45
CA ALA A 141 -2.37 10.77 7.13
C ALA A 141 -2.21 12.28 7.01
N HIS A 142 -3.23 12.95 6.49
CA HIS A 142 -3.21 14.40 6.32
C HIS A 142 -3.39 15.10 7.69
N PRO A 143 -2.43 15.92 8.17
CA PRO A 143 -2.49 16.48 9.51
C PRO A 143 -3.66 17.44 9.75
N GLU A 144 -4.14 18.13 8.72
CA GLU A 144 -5.26 19.06 8.83
C GLU A 144 -6.60 18.37 9.15
N LEU A 145 -6.73 17.09 8.79
CA LEU A 145 -7.93 16.31 9.07
C LEU A 145 -7.94 15.78 10.50
N ILE A 146 -6.77 15.64 11.13
CA ILE A 146 -6.65 15.20 12.53
C ILE A 146 -7.01 16.36 13.48
N SER A 147 -6.69 17.59 13.13
CA SER A 147 -7.01 18.76 13.95
C SER A 147 -8.51 19.11 13.98
N VAL A 148 -9.26 18.72 12.95
CA VAL A 148 -10.72 18.94 12.88
C VAL A 148 -11.50 17.91 13.73
N LEU A 149 -10.89 16.75 14.00
CA LEU A 149 -11.53 15.67 14.78
C LEU A 149 -11.27 15.78 16.29
N HIS A 150 -10.48 16.75 16.73
CA HIS A 150 -10.19 17.01 18.14
C HIS A 150 -10.94 18.24 18.69
N ILE A 151 -12.00 18.65 18.01
CA ILE A 151 -12.90 19.70 18.52
C ILE A 151 -14.12 19.08 19.16
#